data_8d281988d2b9520bb2f7efc4c49a82fd
#
_entry.id   8d281988d2b9520bb2f7efc4c49a82fd
#
_cell.length_a   1.000
_cell.length_b   1.000
_cell.length_c   1.000
_cell.angle_alpha   90.00
_cell.angle_beta   90.00
_cell.angle_gamma   90.00
#
_symmetry.space_group_name_H-M   'P 1'
#
loop_
_entity.id
_entity.type
_entity.pdbx_description
1 polymer ?
#
loop_
_entity_poly.entity_id
_entity_poly.type
_entity_poly.pdbx_seq_one_letter_code
_entity_poly.pdbx_strand_id
1 'polypeptide(L)'
;ANHSAGELTAIAPYILYIMSDDHAAHAISAYGSQINTTPHIDRIAHTGLRMTNCHVTNSLCTPSRGTILTGQYGHKCNVRTIGDKLDPNHEPQMQKLLQKQGYQTAIVGKWHLGVRHGGIPAGFDYWEVLEGQGRYYDPVFISEKGDRTIKGYVTDITTDLCLDWLKQRDRSKPFFMCCHHKAPHRPWQPGPKYKDLFEDINIVEPPTFNDDYSNRAEAARRAEMTIEHHLNKNDLKIDPPAAVKG
;
A
#
# COMPACT_ATOMS: atom_id res chain seq x y z
N ALA A 1 -15.26 -9.94 -53.86
CA ALA A 1 -14.54 -8.90 -53.11
C ALA A 1 -14.46 -9.34 -51.64
N ASN A 2 -13.33 -9.92 -51.25
CA ASN A 2 -13.03 -10.27 -49.84
C ASN A 2 -12.62 -9.01 -49.13
N HIS A 3 -13.46 -8.48 -48.26
CA HIS A 3 -13.05 -7.52 -47.24
C HIS A 3 -12.39 -8.31 -46.11
N SER A 4 -11.06 -8.33 -46.05
CA SER A 4 -10.32 -8.72 -44.87
C SER A 4 -10.63 -7.69 -43.77
N ALA A 5 -11.41 -8.12 -42.78
CA ALA A 5 -11.50 -7.35 -41.52
C ALA A 5 -10.10 -7.28 -40.93
N GLY A 6 -9.50 -6.11 -40.97
CA GLY A 6 -8.26 -5.86 -40.26
C GLY A 6 -8.50 -6.10 -38.79
N GLU A 7 -7.85 -7.11 -38.22
CA GLU A 7 -7.78 -7.29 -36.79
C GLU A 7 -7.16 -6.01 -36.20
N LEU A 8 -8.00 -5.22 -35.54
CA LEU A 8 -7.52 -4.21 -34.60
C LEU A 8 -6.80 -4.98 -33.50
N THR A 9 -5.49 -5.12 -33.64
CA THR A 9 -4.65 -5.59 -32.52
C THR A 9 -4.84 -4.60 -31.38
N ALA A 10 -5.67 -4.98 -30.41
CA ALA A 10 -5.90 -4.17 -29.23
C ALA A 10 -4.55 -3.95 -28.55
N ILE A 11 -4.11 -2.69 -28.49
CA ILE A 11 -2.86 -2.32 -27.79
C ILE A 11 -3.09 -2.70 -26.33
N ALA A 12 -2.29 -3.63 -25.82
CA ALA A 12 -2.35 -4.04 -24.43
C ALA A 12 -2.06 -2.84 -23.52
N PRO A 13 -2.94 -2.49 -22.57
CA PRO A 13 -2.81 -1.30 -21.75
C PRO A 13 -1.62 -1.40 -20.80
N TYR A 14 -0.98 -0.30 -20.50
CA TYR A 14 -0.07 -0.21 -19.37
C TYR A 14 -0.86 -0.23 -18.06
N ILE A 15 -0.39 -1.00 -17.09
CA ILE A 15 -1.06 -1.15 -15.79
C ILE A 15 -0.12 -0.67 -14.70
N LEU A 16 -0.46 0.45 -14.07
CA LEU A 16 0.23 0.98 -12.90
C LEU A 16 -0.71 0.87 -11.69
N TYR A 17 -0.36 0.01 -10.74
CA TYR A 17 -1.09 -0.18 -9.50
C TYR A 17 -0.35 0.53 -8.36
N ILE A 18 -0.90 1.65 -7.89
CA ILE A 18 -0.34 2.41 -6.77
C ILE A 18 -1.18 2.12 -5.53
N MET A 19 -0.54 1.69 -4.45
CA MET A 19 -1.20 1.38 -3.19
C MET A 19 -0.54 2.14 -2.04
N SER A 20 -1.37 2.80 -1.21
CA SER A 20 -1.00 3.31 0.11
C SER A 20 -1.49 2.35 1.19
N ASP A 21 -0.89 2.41 2.39
CA ASP A 21 -1.17 1.47 3.48
C ASP A 21 -1.85 2.19 4.65
N ASP A 22 -3.02 1.68 5.07
CA ASP A 22 -3.88 2.29 6.11
C ASP A 22 -4.31 3.73 5.78
N HIS A 23 -4.60 4.03 4.51
CA HIS A 23 -4.98 5.36 4.06
C HIS A 23 -6.51 5.53 4.14
N ALA A 24 -6.96 6.30 5.10
CA ALA A 24 -8.39 6.54 5.31
C ALA A 24 -8.97 7.46 4.21
N ALA A 25 -10.19 7.17 3.77
CA ALA A 25 -10.88 7.98 2.76
C ALA A 25 -11.01 9.45 3.16
N HIS A 26 -11.29 9.73 4.45
CA HIS A 26 -11.41 11.10 4.95
C HIS A 26 -10.08 11.91 4.97
N ALA A 27 -8.96 11.28 4.66
CA ALA A 27 -7.67 11.93 4.44
C ALA A 27 -7.36 12.19 2.96
N ILE A 28 -8.33 11.99 2.06
CA ILE A 28 -8.20 12.21 0.62
C ILE A 28 -9.22 13.25 0.18
N SER A 29 -8.78 14.35 -0.45
CA SER A 29 -9.67 15.45 -0.81
C SER A 29 -10.72 15.08 -1.86
N ALA A 30 -10.44 14.15 -2.78
CA ALA A 30 -11.44 13.61 -3.70
C ALA A 30 -12.60 12.87 -2.98
N TYR A 31 -12.40 12.42 -1.74
CA TYR A 31 -13.43 11.83 -0.89
C TYR A 31 -13.99 12.80 0.15
N GLY A 32 -13.66 14.09 0.05
CA GLY A 32 -14.23 15.15 0.89
C GLY A 32 -13.41 15.51 2.13
N SER A 33 -12.10 15.23 2.15
CA SER A 33 -11.22 15.68 3.25
C SER A 33 -11.35 17.19 3.46
N GLN A 34 -11.49 17.59 4.72
CA GLN A 34 -11.50 18.98 5.16
C GLN A 34 -10.19 19.38 5.82
N ILE A 35 -9.23 18.45 5.94
CA ILE A 35 -7.98 18.64 6.68
C ILE A 35 -6.83 18.94 5.73
N ASN A 36 -6.73 18.18 4.64
CA ASN A 36 -5.64 18.25 3.69
C ASN A 36 -6.12 18.22 2.25
N THR A 37 -5.23 18.53 1.33
CA THR A 37 -5.47 18.43 -0.12
C THR A 37 -4.57 17.37 -0.74
N THR A 38 -5.12 16.58 -1.66
CA THR A 38 -4.40 15.50 -2.36
C THR A 38 -4.50 15.66 -3.88
N PRO A 39 -3.96 16.76 -4.46
CA PRO A 39 -4.25 17.18 -5.83
C PRO A 39 -3.86 16.13 -6.88
N HIS A 40 -2.82 15.34 -6.64
CA HIS A 40 -2.39 14.31 -7.58
C HIS A 40 -3.27 13.05 -7.52
N ILE A 41 -3.80 12.69 -6.34
CA ILE A 41 -4.80 11.62 -6.20
C ILE A 41 -6.12 12.08 -6.80
N ASP A 42 -6.53 13.32 -6.51
CA ASP A 42 -7.75 13.92 -7.04
C ASP A 42 -7.76 13.97 -8.57
N ARG A 43 -6.61 14.22 -9.19
CA ARG A 43 -6.48 14.17 -10.66
C ARG A 43 -6.88 12.80 -11.20
N ILE A 44 -6.49 11.69 -10.55
CA ILE A 44 -6.89 10.33 -10.95
C ILE A 44 -8.41 10.20 -10.86
N ALA A 45 -9.01 10.69 -9.77
CA ALA A 45 -10.46 10.66 -9.59
C ALA A 45 -11.22 11.49 -10.65
N HIS A 46 -10.67 12.65 -11.04
CA HIS A 46 -11.29 13.56 -12.03
C HIS A 46 -11.16 13.05 -13.47
N THR A 47 -10.07 12.35 -13.80
CA THR A 47 -9.82 11.85 -15.16
C THR A 47 -10.22 10.39 -15.38
N GLY A 48 -10.60 9.71 -14.32
CA GLY A 48 -10.97 8.28 -14.32
C GLY A 48 -12.24 8.03 -13.51
N LEU A 49 -12.18 7.06 -12.63
CA LEU A 49 -13.29 6.66 -11.77
C LEU A 49 -12.93 6.82 -10.29
N ARG A 50 -13.87 7.31 -9.51
CA ARG A 50 -13.84 7.30 -8.06
C ARG A 50 -14.83 6.26 -7.53
N MET A 51 -14.31 5.22 -6.91
CA MET A 51 -15.11 4.16 -6.29
C MET A 51 -15.64 4.63 -4.93
N THR A 52 -16.95 4.66 -4.74
CA THR A 52 -17.58 5.07 -3.47
C THR A 52 -17.92 3.89 -2.57
N ASN A 53 -18.02 2.69 -3.13
CA ASN A 53 -18.35 1.45 -2.43
C ASN A 53 -17.33 0.35 -2.79
N CYS A 54 -16.11 0.51 -2.28
CA CYS A 54 -15.06 -0.49 -2.44
C CYS A 54 -14.82 -1.18 -1.10
N HIS A 55 -14.90 -2.51 -1.08
CA HIS A 55 -14.77 -3.32 0.11
C HIS A 55 -13.54 -4.20 0.06
N VAL A 56 -12.84 -4.31 1.18
CA VAL A 56 -11.73 -5.24 1.36
C VAL A 56 -12.24 -6.54 1.98
N THR A 57 -11.67 -7.66 1.56
CA THR A 57 -12.06 -8.99 2.07
C THR A 57 -11.57 -9.26 3.49
N ASN A 58 -10.45 -8.65 3.87
CA ASN A 58 -9.87 -8.68 5.20
C ASN A 58 -9.04 -7.40 5.39
N SER A 59 -9.38 -6.61 6.40
CA SER A 59 -8.75 -5.30 6.69
C SER A 59 -7.41 -5.45 7.45
N LEU A 60 -6.58 -6.41 7.04
CA LEU A 60 -5.20 -6.60 7.49
C LEU A 60 -4.27 -6.62 6.28
N CYS A 61 -3.09 -6.01 6.40
CA CYS A 61 -2.17 -5.83 5.29
C CYS A 61 -1.79 -7.14 4.57
N THR A 62 -1.29 -8.15 5.27
CA THR A 62 -0.86 -9.42 4.65
C THR A 62 -2.00 -10.16 3.94
N PRO A 63 -3.18 -10.43 4.56
CA PRO A 63 -4.30 -11.07 3.87
C PRO A 63 -4.86 -10.25 2.72
N SER A 64 -4.96 -8.93 2.88
CA SER A 64 -5.42 -8.04 1.81
C SER A 64 -4.51 -8.11 0.59
N ARG A 65 -3.18 -8.08 0.79
CA ARG A 65 -2.19 -8.18 -0.29
C ARG A 65 -2.24 -9.54 -0.98
N GLY A 66 -2.40 -10.63 -0.22
CA GLY A 66 -2.62 -11.96 -0.78
C GLY A 66 -3.87 -12.01 -1.68
N THR A 67 -4.99 -11.46 -1.21
CA THR A 67 -6.24 -11.37 -1.99
C THR A 67 -6.08 -10.54 -3.25
N ILE A 68 -5.41 -9.38 -3.18
CA ILE A 68 -5.19 -8.50 -4.34
C ILE A 68 -4.41 -9.22 -5.44
N LEU A 69 -3.36 -9.95 -5.08
CA LEU A 69 -2.51 -10.64 -6.06
C LEU A 69 -3.13 -11.92 -6.63
N THR A 70 -3.97 -12.60 -5.84
CA THR A 70 -4.53 -13.91 -6.24
C THR A 70 -5.97 -13.84 -6.74
N GLY A 71 -6.70 -12.76 -6.45
CA GLY A 71 -8.15 -12.67 -6.67
C GLY A 71 -8.94 -13.63 -5.79
N GLN A 72 -8.34 -14.19 -4.74
CA GLN A 72 -8.95 -15.20 -3.87
C GLN A 72 -9.06 -14.72 -2.44
N TYR A 73 -10.09 -15.18 -1.73
CA TYR A 73 -10.20 -14.96 -0.28
C TYR A 73 -9.03 -15.60 0.48
N GLY A 74 -8.64 -15.03 1.61
CA GLY A 74 -7.50 -15.46 2.41
C GLY A 74 -7.49 -16.96 2.76
N HIS A 75 -8.66 -17.58 2.96
CA HIS A 75 -8.75 -19.02 3.21
C HIS A 75 -8.47 -19.89 1.96
N LYS A 76 -8.57 -19.33 0.75
CA LYS A 76 -8.24 -20.02 -0.50
C LYS A 76 -6.77 -19.87 -0.87
N CYS A 77 -6.20 -18.67 -0.68
CA CYS A 77 -4.77 -18.44 -0.94
C CYS A 77 -3.87 -18.75 0.27
N ASN A 78 -4.43 -19.25 1.39
CA ASN A 78 -3.74 -19.56 2.64
C ASN A 78 -3.00 -18.35 3.27
N VAL A 79 -3.49 -17.15 3.03
CA VAL A 79 -2.97 -15.91 3.63
C VAL A 79 -4.08 -15.29 4.48
N ARG A 80 -4.18 -15.69 5.74
CA ARG A 80 -5.29 -15.38 6.66
C ARG A 80 -4.93 -14.43 7.77
N THR A 81 -3.65 -14.40 8.15
CA THR A 81 -3.13 -13.62 9.27
C THR A 81 -1.94 -12.80 8.84
N ILE A 82 -1.51 -11.87 9.71
CA ILE A 82 -0.36 -11.00 9.43
C ILE A 82 0.97 -11.77 9.37
N GLY A 83 1.03 -12.95 10.00
CA GLY A 83 2.21 -13.83 10.02
C GLY A 83 2.30 -14.80 8.85
N ASP A 84 1.27 -14.85 8.01
CA ASP A 84 1.27 -15.75 6.86
C ASP A 84 2.15 -15.21 5.73
N LYS A 85 2.46 -16.08 4.79
CA LYS A 85 3.18 -15.76 3.56
C LYS A 85 2.38 -16.20 2.35
N LEU A 86 2.61 -15.55 1.22
CA LEU A 86 2.10 -16.05 -0.06
C LEU A 86 3.07 -17.09 -0.61
N ASP A 87 2.57 -18.30 -0.87
CA ASP A 87 3.35 -19.32 -1.55
C ASP A 87 3.68 -18.83 -2.97
N PRO A 88 4.98 -18.75 -3.35
CA PRO A 88 5.37 -18.36 -4.69
C PRO A 88 4.82 -19.29 -5.79
N ASN A 89 4.46 -20.52 -5.45
CA ASN A 89 3.86 -21.47 -6.39
C ASN A 89 2.33 -21.45 -6.41
N HIS A 90 1.69 -20.68 -5.52
CA HIS A 90 0.24 -20.54 -5.53
C HIS A 90 -0.28 -20.00 -6.87
N GLU A 91 -1.40 -20.55 -7.34
CA GLU A 91 -2.09 -20.10 -8.55
C GLU A 91 -3.60 -19.92 -8.27
N PRO A 92 -4.23 -18.93 -8.89
CA PRO A 92 -3.64 -17.95 -9.79
C PRO A 92 -2.92 -16.81 -9.03
N GLN A 93 -1.98 -16.15 -9.70
CA GLN A 93 -1.42 -14.87 -9.27
C GLN A 93 -1.43 -13.89 -10.46
N MET A 94 -1.98 -12.71 -10.28
CA MET A 94 -2.22 -11.72 -11.34
C MET A 94 -0.94 -11.37 -12.11
N GLN A 95 0.16 -11.12 -11.42
CA GLN A 95 1.44 -10.79 -12.04
C GLN A 95 1.97 -11.93 -12.93
N LYS A 96 1.80 -13.19 -12.52
CA LYS A 96 2.21 -14.34 -13.32
C LYS A 96 1.36 -14.51 -14.58
N LEU A 97 0.05 -14.26 -14.46
CA LEU A 97 -0.86 -14.31 -15.61
C LEU A 97 -0.50 -13.23 -16.63
N LEU A 98 -0.23 -12.01 -16.17
CA LEU A 98 0.19 -10.91 -17.02
C LEU A 98 1.57 -11.15 -17.65
N GLN A 99 2.52 -11.70 -16.91
CA GLN A 99 3.85 -12.09 -17.43
C GLN A 99 3.71 -13.12 -18.56
N LYS A 100 2.85 -14.14 -18.39
CA LYS A 100 2.53 -15.12 -19.45
C LYS A 100 1.92 -14.48 -20.70
N GLN A 101 1.28 -13.31 -20.57
CA GLN A 101 0.73 -12.52 -21.69
C GLN A 101 1.73 -11.51 -22.27
N GLY A 102 3.02 -11.60 -21.91
CA GLY A 102 4.07 -10.75 -22.45
C GLY A 102 4.25 -9.39 -21.75
N TYR A 103 3.60 -9.15 -20.63
CA TYR A 103 3.84 -7.97 -19.82
C TYR A 103 5.20 -8.06 -19.12
N GLN A 104 5.92 -6.95 -19.07
CA GLN A 104 6.99 -6.77 -18.11
C GLN A 104 6.37 -6.47 -16.75
N THR A 105 6.82 -7.16 -15.71
CA THR A 105 6.21 -7.10 -14.39
C THR A 105 7.19 -6.56 -13.34
N ALA A 106 6.76 -5.61 -12.53
CA ALA A 106 7.59 -5.03 -11.48
C ALA A 106 6.82 -4.77 -10.18
N ILE A 107 7.49 -4.90 -9.04
CA ILE A 107 6.98 -4.44 -7.76
C ILE A 107 8.07 -3.75 -6.94
N VAL A 108 7.72 -2.59 -6.39
CA VAL A 108 8.59 -1.82 -5.49
C VAL A 108 7.83 -1.41 -4.24
N GLY A 109 8.48 -1.49 -3.08
CA GLY A 109 7.96 -1.04 -1.81
C GLY A 109 7.42 -2.14 -0.92
N LYS A 110 6.31 -1.91 -0.23
CA LYS A 110 5.81 -2.85 0.78
C LYS A 110 5.22 -4.12 0.14
N TRP A 111 5.90 -5.25 0.37
CA TRP A 111 5.44 -6.59 -0.01
C TRP A 111 4.58 -7.23 1.09
N HIS A 112 5.18 -7.41 2.26
CA HIS A 112 4.58 -7.95 3.49
C HIS A 112 3.88 -9.31 3.31
N LEU A 113 4.42 -10.16 2.44
CA LEU A 113 3.95 -11.52 2.17
C LEU A 113 5.05 -12.57 2.40
N GLY A 114 5.96 -12.29 3.36
CA GLY A 114 6.91 -13.26 3.86
C GLY A 114 8.18 -13.43 3.03
N VAL A 115 8.73 -12.35 2.44
CA VAL A 115 9.94 -12.42 1.60
C VAL A 115 11.12 -13.14 2.27
N ARG A 116 11.32 -12.98 3.59
CA ARG A 116 12.36 -13.68 4.37
C ARG A 116 12.03 -15.13 4.70
N HIS A 117 10.79 -15.55 4.50
CA HIS A 117 10.28 -16.85 4.90
C HIS A 117 9.79 -17.68 3.70
N GLY A 118 10.34 -17.42 2.52
CA GLY A 118 10.01 -18.14 1.29
C GLY A 118 8.79 -17.61 0.53
N GLY A 119 8.18 -16.51 0.96
CA GLY A 119 7.14 -15.79 0.20
C GLY A 119 7.74 -14.73 -0.72
N ILE A 120 8.63 -15.15 -1.63
CA ILE A 120 9.28 -14.26 -2.58
C ILE A 120 8.29 -13.68 -3.60
N PRO A 121 8.55 -12.49 -4.18
CA PRO A 121 7.70 -11.89 -5.21
C PRO A 121 7.78 -12.60 -6.56
N ALA A 122 7.33 -13.86 -6.63
CA ALA A 122 7.36 -14.66 -7.85
C ALA A 122 6.45 -14.07 -8.93
N GLY A 123 6.88 -14.17 -10.19
CA GLY A 123 6.15 -13.63 -11.35
C GLY A 123 6.34 -12.13 -11.56
N PHE A 124 7.26 -11.51 -10.85
CA PHE A 124 7.78 -10.18 -11.16
C PHE A 124 9.17 -10.30 -11.75
N ASP A 125 9.40 -9.67 -12.91
CA ASP A 125 10.71 -9.61 -13.58
C ASP A 125 11.70 -8.70 -12.83
N TYR A 126 11.15 -7.74 -12.07
CA TYR A 126 11.90 -6.85 -11.20
C TYR A 126 11.18 -6.65 -9.89
N TRP A 127 11.89 -6.75 -8.79
CA TRP A 127 11.35 -6.44 -7.49
C TRP A 127 12.41 -5.92 -6.52
N GLU A 128 12.04 -4.86 -5.81
CA GLU A 128 12.75 -4.34 -4.64
C GLU A 128 11.73 -4.03 -3.56
N VAL A 129 11.71 -4.84 -2.50
CA VAL A 129 10.65 -4.79 -1.50
C VAL A 129 11.17 -4.49 -0.11
N LEU A 130 10.35 -3.80 0.67
CA LEU A 130 10.65 -3.47 2.05
C LEU A 130 10.65 -4.73 2.92
N GLU A 131 11.56 -4.77 3.90
CA GLU A 131 11.57 -5.79 4.93
C GLU A 131 10.37 -5.59 5.88
N GLY A 132 9.52 -6.60 5.99
CA GLY A 132 8.34 -6.59 6.87
C GLY A 132 7.45 -5.36 6.66
N GLN A 133 7.26 -4.56 7.71
CA GLN A 133 6.50 -3.31 7.66
C GLN A 133 7.28 -2.16 7.01
N GLY A 134 8.57 -2.28 6.87
CA GLY A 134 9.46 -1.21 6.41
C GLY A 134 9.70 -0.10 7.46
N ARG A 135 10.72 0.68 7.23
CA ARG A 135 11.01 1.90 7.99
C ARG A 135 10.67 3.13 7.15
N TYR A 136 10.31 4.24 7.79
CA TYR A 136 10.08 5.50 7.08
C TYR A 136 11.38 6.15 6.60
N TYR A 137 12.42 6.07 7.41
CA TYR A 137 13.74 6.62 7.09
C TYR A 137 14.77 5.51 6.95
N ASP A 138 15.66 5.67 6.02
CA ASP A 138 16.77 4.75 5.71
C ASP A 138 16.28 3.29 5.63
N PRO A 139 15.26 3.00 4.79
CA PRO A 139 14.68 1.67 4.71
C PRO A 139 15.66 0.65 4.13
N VAL A 140 15.50 -0.61 4.56
CA VAL A 140 16.13 -1.76 3.93
C VAL A 140 15.21 -2.26 2.82
N PHE A 141 15.74 -2.35 1.62
CA PHE A 141 15.11 -3.04 0.49
C PHE A 141 15.78 -4.39 0.27
N ILE A 142 14.96 -5.38 0.01
CA ILE A 142 15.35 -6.76 -0.33
C ILE A 142 15.08 -6.97 -1.81
N SER A 143 16.02 -7.57 -2.52
CA SER A 143 15.90 -7.91 -3.94
C SER A 143 16.60 -9.24 -4.24
N GLU A 144 16.52 -9.72 -5.46
CA GLU A 144 17.32 -10.88 -5.92
C GLU A 144 18.84 -10.66 -5.79
N LYS A 145 19.28 -9.40 -5.83
CA LYS A 145 20.69 -9.02 -5.71
C LYS A 145 21.15 -8.91 -4.25
N GLY A 146 20.26 -9.18 -3.30
CA GLY A 146 20.50 -9.03 -1.86
C GLY A 146 19.87 -7.78 -1.27
N ASP A 147 20.25 -7.49 -0.04
CA ASP A 147 19.71 -6.41 0.76
C ASP A 147 20.51 -5.13 0.61
N ARG A 148 19.81 -4.00 0.60
CA ARG A 148 20.47 -2.69 0.65
C ARG A 148 19.69 -1.69 1.48
N THR A 149 20.38 -0.93 2.31
CA THR A 149 19.82 0.25 2.98
C THR A 149 19.95 1.45 2.04
N ILE A 150 18.84 2.13 1.79
CA ILE A 150 18.84 3.35 0.98
C ILE A 150 18.56 4.53 1.90
N LYS A 151 19.46 5.52 1.87
CA LYS A 151 19.33 6.75 2.66
C LYS A 151 18.19 7.62 2.17
N GLY A 152 17.36 8.11 3.08
CA GLY A 152 16.28 9.04 2.79
C GLY A 152 14.90 8.56 3.25
N TYR A 153 13.85 9.19 2.70
CA TYR A 153 12.47 8.93 3.07
C TYR A 153 11.83 7.88 2.16
N VAL A 154 11.22 6.87 2.75
CA VAL A 154 10.74 5.67 2.04
C VAL A 154 9.77 5.94 0.90
N THR A 155 8.90 6.94 1.04
CA THR A 155 7.91 7.26 -0.01
C THR A 155 8.60 7.81 -1.26
N ASP A 156 9.57 8.72 -1.08
CA ASP A 156 10.37 9.28 -2.17
C ASP A 156 11.20 8.17 -2.82
N ILE A 157 11.92 7.37 -2.03
CA ILE A 157 12.75 6.26 -2.51
C ILE A 157 11.93 5.25 -3.31
N THR A 158 10.76 4.83 -2.81
CA THR A 158 9.87 3.89 -3.52
C THR A 158 9.42 4.48 -4.85
N THR A 159 9.09 5.76 -4.88
CA THR A 159 8.71 6.47 -6.11
C THR A 159 9.86 6.53 -7.10
N ASP A 160 11.04 6.91 -6.65
CA ASP A 160 12.23 7.05 -7.50
C ASP A 160 12.63 5.70 -8.13
N LEU A 161 12.62 4.62 -7.36
CA LEU A 161 12.87 3.27 -7.87
C LEU A 161 11.84 2.85 -8.94
N CYS A 162 10.55 3.18 -8.74
CA CYS A 162 9.51 2.95 -9.75
C CYS A 162 9.79 3.77 -11.03
N LEU A 163 10.12 5.05 -10.89
CA LEU A 163 10.42 5.93 -12.02
C LEU A 163 11.66 5.47 -12.79
N ASP A 164 12.68 5.01 -12.10
CA ASP A 164 13.90 4.51 -12.73
C ASP A 164 13.65 3.22 -13.49
N TRP A 165 12.87 2.29 -12.94
CA TRP A 165 12.44 1.11 -13.67
C TRP A 165 11.62 1.49 -14.92
N LEU A 166 10.68 2.42 -14.81
CA LEU A 166 9.86 2.91 -15.94
C LEU A 166 10.70 3.56 -17.04
N LYS A 167 11.80 4.22 -16.70
CA LYS A 167 12.74 4.79 -17.69
C LYS A 167 13.52 3.71 -18.44
N GLN A 168 13.89 2.63 -17.75
CA GLN A 168 14.76 1.57 -18.25
C GLN A 168 14.00 0.41 -18.92
N ARG A 169 12.68 0.32 -18.75
CA ARG A 169 11.87 -0.77 -19.30
C ARG A 169 11.95 -0.88 -20.81
N ASP A 170 11.73 -2.04 -21.38
CA ASP A 170 11.52 -2.24 -22.81
C ASP A 170 10.22 -1.57 -23.25
N ARG A 171 10.32 -0.49 -24.04
CA ARG A 171 9.16 0.29 -24.49
C ARG A 171 8.32 -0.42 -25.55
N SER A 172 8.80 -1.51 -26.12
CA SER A 172 8.06 -2.32 -27.08
C SER A 172 7.02 -3.25 -26.44
N LYS A 173 7.08 -3.42 -25.11
CA LYS A 173 6.19 -4.31 -24.35
C LYS A 173 5.27 -3.54 -23.41
N PRO A 174 4.06 -4.06 -23.15
CA PRO A 174 3.23 -3.55 -22.08
C PRO A 174 3.88 -3.83 -20.72
N PHE A 175 3.48 -3.10 -19.69
CA PHE A 175 3.97 -3.34 -18.33
C PHE A 175 2.82 -3.41 -17.30
N PHE A 176 3.09 -4.18 -16.26
CA PHE A 176 2.37 -4.17 -15.01
C PHE A 176 3.33 -3.83 -13.87
N MET A 177 3.08 -2.71 -13.21
CA MET A 177 3.90 -2.25 -12.09
C MET A 177 3.07 -2.03 -10.84
N CYS A 178 3.52 -2.60 -9.73
CA CYS A 178 3.02 -2.34 -8.39
C CYS A 178 3.95 -1.36 -7.66
N CYS A 179 3.46 -0.16 -7.35
CA CYS A 179 4.11 0.84 -6.51
C CYS A 179 3.43 0.84 -5.15
N HIS A 180 4.00 0.14 -4.18
CA HIS A 180 3.36 -0.12 -2.88
C HIS A 180 4.02 0.70 -1.77
N HIS A 181 3.40 1.82 -1.41
CA HIS A 181 3.89 2.67 -0.33
C HIS A 181 3.63 2.06 1.06
N LYS A 182 4.55 2.32 2.00
CA LYS A 182 4.34 2.10 3.42
C LYS A 182 3.39 3.15 4.03
N ALA A 183 3.51 4.38 3.58
CA ALA A 183 2.71 5.49 4.10
C ALA A 183 1.22 5.35 3.74
N PRO A 184 0.30 5.82 4.62
CA PRO A 184 0.52 6.41 5.93
C PRO A 184 0.41 5.46 7.13
N HIS A 185 0.77 4.18 7.00
CA HIS A 185 0.76 3.21 8.11
C HIS A 185 1.52 3.73 9.35
N ARG A 186 1.05 3.36 10.53
CA ARG A 186 1.76 3.69 11.79
C ARG A 186 3.26 3.31 11.73
N PRO A 187 4.18 4.00 12.41
CA PRO A 187 3.98 5.06 13.38
C PRO A 187 3.88 6.49 12.79
N TRP A 188 3.35 6.67 11.58
CA TRP A 188 3.00 7.95 10.95
C TRP A 188 4.13 9.00 10.97
N GLN A 189 5.32 8.62 10.54
CA GLN A 189 6.42 9.57 10.44
C GLN A 189 6.30 10.37 9.14
N PRO A 190 6.13 11.70 9.20
CA PRO A 190 6.02 12.54 8.00
C PRO A 190 7.36 12.63 7.27
N GLY A 191 7.30 12.88 5.98
CA GLY A 191 8.47 13.27 5.20
C GLY A 191 8.98 14.65 5.61
N PRO A 192 10.28 14.96 5.43
CA PRO A 192 10.87 16.21 5.88
C PRO A 192 10.16 17.48 5.38
N LYS A 193 9.57 17.42 4.18
CA LYS A 193 8.83 18.54 3.57
C LYS A 193 7.50 18.85 4.26
N TYR A 194 6.97 17.91 5.05
CA TYR A 194 5.60 17.97 5.56
C TYR A 194 5.52 17.90 7.09
N LYS A 195 6.68 17.86 7.77
CA LYS A 195 6.71 17.67 9.22
C LYS A 195 5.98 18.79 9.96
N ASP A 196 6.05 20.00 9.44
CA ASP A 196 5.51 21.21 10.05
C ASP A 196 4.21 21.69 9.38
N LEU A 197 3.63 20.88 8.46
CA LEU A 197 2.49 21.30 7.61
C LEU A 197 1.25 21.71 8.40
N PHE A 198 1.05 21.17 9.58
CA PHE A 198 -0.14 21.39 10.41
C PHE A 198 0.17 22.01 11.78
N GLU A 199 1.37 22.59 11.97
CA GLU A 199 1.76 23.18 13.28
C GLU A 199 0.82 24.31 13.73
N ASP A 200 0.35 25.13 12.78
CA ASP A 200 -0.52 26.28 13.06
C ASP A 200 -2.02 25.96 12.85
N ILE A 201 -2.38 24.70 12.64
CA ILE A 201 -3.75 24.30 12.35
C ILE A 201 -4.34 23.51 13.51
N ASN A 202 -5.43 24.00 14.08
CA ASN A 202 -6.23 23.22 15.00
C ASN A 202 -7.12 22.22 14.23
N ILE A 203 -6.75 20.94 14.27
CA ILE A 203 -7.54 19.86 13.64
C ILE A 203 -8.75 19.60 14.53
N VAL A 204 -9.95 19.87 14.00
CA VAL A 204 -11.20 19.66 14.71
C VAL A 204 -11.47 18.16 14.90
N GLU A 205 -11.75 17.78 16.13
CA GLU A 205 -12.14 16.39 16.45
C GLU A 205 -13.46 16.04 15.77
N PRO A 206 -13.60 14.81 15.21
CA PRO A 206 -14.86 14.38 14.64
C PRO A 206 -15.93 14.22 15.72
N PRO A 207 -17.22 14.37 15.39
CA PRO A 207 -18.32 14.21 16.37
C PRO A 207 -18.33 12.87 17.11
N THR A 208 -17.70 11.85 16.51
CA THR A 208 -17.58 10.49 17.06
C THR A 208 -16.31 10.27 17.89
N PHE A 209 -15.51 11.32 18.16
CA PHE A 209 -14.25 11.18 18.89
C PHE A 209 -14.44 10.60 20.29
N ASN A 210 -15.48 11.04 20.99
CA ASN A 210 -15.87 10.57 22.31
C ASN A 210 -17.11 9.63 22.27
N ASP A 211 -17.29 8.85 21.19
CA ASP A 211 -18.38 7.87 21.09
C ASP A 211 -18.23 6.81 22.20
N ASP A 212 -19.26 6.60 23.00
CA ASP A 212 -19.31 5.60 24.07
C ASP A 212 -19.59 4.18 23.54
N TYR A 213 -19.82 4.04 22.23
CA TYR A 213 -20.20 2.80 21.57
C TYR A 213 -21.46 2.11 22.12
N SER A 214 -22.31 2.80 22.88
CA SER A 214 -23.51 2.22 23.54
C SER A 214 -24.49 1.63 22.54
N ASN A 215 -24.55 2.18 21.32
CA ASN A 215 -25.43 1.74 20.24
C ASN A 215 -24.70 0.90 19.17
N ARG A 216 -23.51 0.39 19.47
CA ARG A 216 -22.69 -0.43 18.56
C ARG A 216 -22.75 -1.90 18.92
N ALA A 217 -22.39 -2.75 17.96
CA ALA A 217 -22.21 -4.17 18.21
C ALA A 217 -21.07 -4.42 19.23
N GLU A 218 -21.14 -5.52 19.95
CA GLU A 218 -20.15 -5.92 20.95
C GLU A 218 -18.72 -5.94 20.40
N ALA A 219 -18.55 -6.39 19.16
CA ALA A 219 -17.25 -6.39 18.49
C ALA A 219 -16.64 -4.99 18.37
N ALA A 220 -17.46 -3.95 18.11
CA ALA A 220 -16.99 -2.57 18.04
C ALA A 220 -16.60 -2.03 19.42
N ARG A 221 -17.37 -2.36 20.47
CA ARG A 221 -17.07 -1.96 21.85
C ARG A 221 -15.80 -2.59 22.40
N ARG A 222 -15.49 -3.82 21.97
CA ARG A 222 -14.28 -4.56 22.37
C ARG A 222 -13.11 -4.36 21.43
N ALA A 223 -13.26 -3.55 20.38
CA ALA A 223 -12.18 -3.33 19.44
C ALA A 223 -10.96 -2.75 20.16
N GLU A 224 -9.81 -3.35 19.89
CA GLU A 224 -8.50 -2.82 20.28
C GLU A 224 -8.16 -1.59 19.40
N MET A 225 -7.01 -0.96 19.59
CA MET A 225 -6.58 0.29 18.92
C MET A 225 -7.24 1.56 19.48
N THR A 226 -7.55 1.55 20.77
CA THR A 226 -7.89 2.79 21.49
C THR A 226 -6.64 3.63 21.72
N ILE A 227 -6.81 4.95 21.76
CA ILE A 227 -5.72 5.89 22.06
C ILE A 227 -5.16 5.61 23.46
N GLU A 228 -6.03 5.42 24.44
CA GLU A 228 -5.66 5.27 25.85
C GLU A 228 -4.84 4.00 26.15
N HIS A 229 -5.21 2.85 25.54
CA HIS A 229 -4.69 1.55 25.96
C HIS A 229 -3.77 0.90 24.92
N HIS A 230 -3.87 1.24 23.63
CA HIS A 230 -3.23 0.51 22.57
C HIS A 230 -2.23 1.32 21.74
N LEU A 231 -2.38 2.64 21.66
CA LEU A 231 -1.38 3.49 21.03
C LEU A 231 -0.25 3.80 22.04
N ASN A 232 0.97 3.79 21.55
CA ASN A 232 2.15 4.04 22.35
C ASN A 232 2.78 5.41 22.03
N LYS A 233 3.81 5.80 22.76
CA LYS A 233 4.48 7.09 22.58
C LYS A 233 5.03 7.33 21.16
N ASN A 234 5.42 6.26 20.44
CA ASN A 234 5.91 6.40 19.06
C ASN A 234 4.78 6.69 18.10
N ASP A 235 3.58 6.18 18.39
CA ASP A 235 2.38 6.48 17.60
C ASP A 235 1.91 7.91 17.85
N LEU A 236 1.84 8.31 19.11
CA LEU A 236 1.29 9.58 19.55
C LEU A 236 2.29 10.75 19.46
N LYS A 237 3.60 10.47 19.22
CA LYS A 237 4.67 11.48 19.21
C LYS A 237 4.81 12.25 20.51
N ILE A 238 4.43 11.67 21.62
CA ILE A 238 4.52 12.28 22.96
C ILE A 238 5.53 11.55 23.82
N ASP A 239 6.33 12.31 24.55
CA ASP A 239 7.15 11.79 25.64
C ASP A 239 6.29 11.72 26.91
N PRO A 240 6.36 10.62 27.69
CA PRO A 240 5.67 10.55 28.96
C PRO A 240 6.19 11.66 29.88
N PRO A 241 5.33 12.28 30.72
CA PRO A 241 5.74 13.24 31.70
C PRO A 241 6.88 12.70 32.57
N ALA A 242 7.83 13.53 32.94
CA ALA A 242 9.01 13.15 33.71
C ALA A 242 8.69 12.43 35.05
N ALA A 243 7.47 12.59 35.57
CA ALA A 243 6.97 11.96 36.80
C ALA A 243 6.55 10.49 36.65
N VAL A 244 6.52 9.91 35.44
CA VAL A 244 6.09 8.52 35.17
C VAL A 244 7.30 7.60 34.90
N LYS A 245 8.47 7.96 35.40
CA LYS A 245 9.61 7.06 35.49
C LYS A 245 9.54 6.31 36.81
N GLY A 246 8.73 5.27 36.86
CA GLY A 246 8.70 4.27 37.89
C GLY A 246 9.21 2.93 37.35
#